data_34fed4b65d68a49e92ad9110bd6d03d5
#
_entry.id   34fed4b65d68a49e92ad9110bd6d03d5
#
_cell.length_a   1.000
_cell.length_b   1.000
_cell.length_c   1.000
_cell.angle_alpha   90.00
_cell.angle_beta   90.00
_cell.angle_gamma   90.00
#
_symmetry.space_group_name_H-M   'P 1'
#
loop_
_entity.id
_entity.type
_entity.pdbx_description
1 polymer ?
#
loop_
_entity_poly.entity_id
_entity_poly.type
_entity_poly.pdbx_seq_one_letter_code
_entity_poly.pdbx_strand_id
1 'polypeptide(L)'
;MTIGAVADIHGNFDALTRAMERHPDVLLWICVGDLASRTGAYPTPPRPLFWIKGNNEDFQRIAAWESGEPQPHNLHYIRNGTGADVGNLRVAGLGGTFAPKWFDVRVGDLKAGRPDSQLEKRDDKRRHFVREEAEACKQLAPIDILMTHEAARPFIVVEEPSPGRKGRRMDAGKPAINDVLATLKPRLHLCGHHHRFSETIREGVPSVCIDRVNRSYLLIDAGTLDYRRLDQ
;
A
#
# COMPACT_ATOMS: atom_id res chain seq x y z
N MET A 1 12.76 17.65 -6.78
CA MET A 1 12.64 16.27 -7.37
C MET A 1 11.19 15.84 -7.21
N THR A 2 10.64 15.22 -8.27
CA THR A 2 9.28 14.68 -8.24
C THR A 2 9.33 13.16 -8.15
N ILE A 3 8.46 12.55 -7.33
CA ILE A 3 8.23 11.10 -7.30
C ILE A 3 6.81 10.78 -7.74
N GLY A 4 6.60 9.59 -8.32
CA GLY A 4 5.27 9.10 -8.66
C GLY A 4 4.70 8.22 -7.55
N ALA A 5 3.38 8.22 -7.36
CA ALA A 5 2.72 7.32 -6.42
C ALA A 5 1.48 6.68 -7.05
N VAL A 6 1.36 5.36 -6.88
CA VAL A 6 0.31 4.51 -7.46
C VAL A 6 -0.27 3.57 -6.40
N ALA A 7 -1.44 2.99 -6.69
CA ALA A 7 -2.09 1.99 -5.85
C ALA A 7 -2.84 0.96 -6.70
N ASP A 8 -3.10 -0.19 -6.09
CA ASP A 8 -4.09 -1.16 -6.58
C ASP A 8 -3.90 -1.50 -8.05
N ILE A 9 -2.69 -1.94 -8.40
CA ILE A 9 -2.25 -2.30 -9.75
C ILE A 9 -3.02 -3.53 -10.25
N HIS A 10 -3.19 -4.55 -9.39
CA HIS A 10 -3.89 -5.80 -9.68
C HIS A 10 -3.47 -6.45 -11.01
N GLY A 11 -2.18 -6.39 -11.34
CA GLY A 11 -1.63 -6.94 -12.58
C GLY A 11 -1.87 -6.08 -13.83
N ASN A 12 -2.42 -4.86 -13.69
CA ASN A 12 -2.54 -3.93 -14.81
C ASN A 12 -1.19 -3.21 -15.05
N PHE A 13 -0.18 -4.01 -15.41
CA PHE A 13 1.18 -3.54 -15.58
C PHE A 13 1.34 -2.54 -16.74
N ASP A 14 0.48 -2.66 -17.76
CA ASP A 14 0.47 -1.70 -18.87
C ASP A 14 0.06 -0.29 -18.40
N ALA A 15 -0.90 -0.18 -17.48
CA ALA A 15 -1.28 1.12 -16.92
C ALA A 15 -0.14 1.71 -16.06
N LEU A 16 0.56 0.89 -15.28
CA LEU A 16 1.74 1.30 -14.53
C LEU A 16 2.85 1.80 -15.47
N THR A 17 3.15 1.04 -16.51
CA THR A 17 4.18 1.40 -17.50
C THR A 17 3.83 2.70 -18.21
N ARG A 18 2.59 2.86 -18.68
CA ARG A 18 2.13 4.13 -19.29
C ARG A 18 2.25 5.33 -18.36
N ALA A 19 1.89 5.17 -17.06
CA ALA A 19 2.06 6.26 -16.10
C ALA A 19 3.52 6.69 -15.98
N MET A 20 4.45 5.73 -15.92
CA MET A 20 5.89 5.99 -15.84
C MET A 20 6.46 6.62 -17.13
N GLU A 21 6.00 6.16 -18.29
CA GLU A 21 6.45 6.66 -19.60
C GLU A 21 5.97 8.08 -19.91
N ARG A 22 4.77 8.47 -19.44
CA ARG A 22 4.26 9.84 -19.55
C ARG A 22 5.08 10.86 -18.76
N HIS A 23 5.88 10.41 -17.81
CA HIS A 23 6.70 11.27 -16.94
C HIS A 23 8.15 10.77 -16.92
N PRO A 24 8.89 10.95 -18.03
CA PRO A 24 10.26 10.43 -18.15
C PRO A 24 11.25 11.09 -17.17
N ASP A 25 10.93 12.25 -16.66
CA ASP A 25 11.65 13.00 -15.62
C ASP A 25 11.41 12.50 -14.20
N VAL A 26 10.34 11.69 -13.98
CA VAL A 26 10.01 11.08 -12.70
C VAL A 26 10.74 9.75 -12.57
N LEU A 27 11.88 9.78 -11.88
CA LEU A 27 12.80 8.63 -11.84
C LEU A 27 12.47 7.61 -10.76
N LEU A 28 11.68 7.97 -9.75
CA LEU A 28 11.35 7.13 -8.59
C LEU A 28 9.84 7.07 -8.39
N TRP A 29 9.34 5.87 -8.10
CA TRP A 29 7.93 5.61 -7.90
C TRP A 29 7.69 4.82 -6.61
N ILE A 30 6.51 5.04 -5.98
CA ILE A 30 6.05 4.27 -4.82
C ILE A 30 4.69 3.66 -5.11
N CYS A 31 4.40 2.49 -4.50
CA CYS A 31 3.11 1.79 -4.64
C CYS A 31 2.59 1.33 -3.29
N VAL A 32 1.36 1.67 -2.96
CA VAL A 32 0.72 1.35 -1.68
C VAL A 32 -0.04 0.01 -1.67
N GLY A 33 0.46 -0.97 -2.44
CA GLY A 33 0.00 -2.36 -2.39
C GLY A 33 -0.94 -2.80 -3.52
N ASP A 34 -1.32 -4.06 -3.46
CA ASP A 34 -2.09 -4.80 -4.46
C ASP A 34 -1.45 -4.74 -5.86
N LEU A 35 -0.15 -5.09 -5.89
CA LEU A 35 0.68 -5.03 -7.09
C LEU A 35 0.49 -6.28 -7.98
N ALA A 36 0.43 -7.47 -7.37
CA ALA A 36 0.42 -8.73 -8.09
C ALA A 36 -0.80 -8.91 -9.01
N SER A 37 -0.60 -9.63 -10.11
CA SER A 37 -1.69 -10.13 -10.94
C SER A 37 -2.51 -11.20 -10.21
N ARG A 38 -3.65 -11.59 -10.80
CA ARG A 38 -4.45 -12.72 -10.28
C ARG A 38 -3.67 -14.02 -10.19
N THR A 39 -2.69 -14.22 -11.08
CA THR A 39 -1.84 -15.43 -11.13
C THR A 39 -0.59 -15.32 -10.24
N GLY A 40 -0.42 -14.21 -9.51
CA GLY A 40 0.76 -13.98 -8.65
C GLY A 40 1.98 -13.42 -9.38
N ALA A 41 1.85 -13.02 -10.66
CA ALA A 41 2.96 -12.38 -11.38
C ALA A 41 3.17 -10.94 -10.90
N TYR A 42 4.43 -10.50 -10.93
CA TYR A 42 4.87 -9.14 -10.62
C TYR A 42 5.50 -8.47 -11.84
N PRO A 43 5.48 -7.13 -11.94
CA PRO A 43 6.07 -6.41 -13.06
C PRO A 43 7.60 -6.38 -12.96
N THR A 44 8.21 -6.08 -14.11
CA THR A 44 9.56 -5.50 -14.18
C THR A 44 9.39 -4.04 -14.62
N PRO A 45 9.22 -3.10 -13.68
CA PRO A 45 8.90 -1.72 -14.02
C PRO A 45 10.07 -1.03 -14.73
N PRO A 46 9.81 -0.09 -15.65
CA PRO A 46 10.88 0.61 -16.38
C PRO A 46 11.71 1.55 -15.48
N ARG A 47 11.22 1.85 -14.28
CA ARG A 47 11.88 2.68 -13.28
C ARG A 47 11.76 2.08 -11.88
N PRO A 48 12.65 2.41 -10.94
CA PRO A 48 12.56 1.95 -9.56
C PRO A 48 11.17 2.21 -8.94
N LEU A 49 10.54 1.14 -8.47
CA LEU A 49 9.25 1.12 -7.81
C LEU A 49 9.41 0.55 -6.39
N PHE A 50 9.29 1.40 -5.40
CA PHE A 50 9.28 1.00 -3.99
C PHE A 50 7.84 0.70 -3.57
N TRP A 51 7.60 -0.47 -2.99
CA TRP A 51 6.22 -0.89 -2.77
C TRP A 51 6.04 -1.65 -1.46
N ILE A 52 4.83 -1.63 -0.96
CA ILE A 52 4.38 -2.43 0.19
C ILE A 52 3.39 -3.50 -0.26
N LYS A 53 3.23 -4.57 0.51
CA LYS A 53 2.21 -5.59 0.22
C LYS A 53 0.79 -5.00 0.37
N GLY A 54 -0.12 -5.42 -0.50
CA GLY A 54 -1.57 -5.30 -0.30
C GLY A 54 -2.16 -6.59 0.28
N ASN A 55 -3.43 -6.83 0.01
CA ASN A 55 -4.10 -8.07 0.41
C ASN A 55 -4.29 -9.08 -0.75
N ASN A 56 -3.90 -8.71 -1.96
CA ASN A 56 -3.99 -9.56 -3.16
C ASN A 56 -2.61 -9.83 -3.76
N GLU A 57 -1.68 -10.31 -2.95
CA GLU A 57 -0.31 -10.62 -3.34
C GLU A 57 -0.06 -12.12 -3.46
N ASP A 58 1.09 -12.50 -4.01
CA ASP A 58 1.70 -13.79 -3.84
C ASP A 58 2.56 -13.79 -2.56
N PHE A 59 1.98 -14.20 -1.45
CA PHE A 59 2.65 -14.17 -0.15
C PHE A 59 3.76 -15.22 -0.02
N GLN A 60 3.80 -16.25 -0.88
CA GLN A 60 4.93 -17.17 -0.96
C GLN A 60 6.13 -16.46 -1.59
N ARG A 61 5.88 -15.73 -2.68
CA ARG A 61 6.93 -14.95 -3.35
C ARG A 61 7.47 -13.84 -2.46
N ILE A 62 6.60 -13.13 -1.72
CA ILE A 62 7.04 -12.12 -0.75
C ILE A 62 7.92 -12.74 0.33
N ALA A 63 7.53 -13.89 0.90
CA ALA A 63 8.33 -14.58 1.91
C ALA A 63 9.71 -15.01 1.37
N ALA A 64 9.79 -15.45 0.11
CA ALA A 64 11.05 -15.77 -0.55
C ALA A 64 11.97 -14.54 -0.68
N TRP A 65 11.41 -13.39 -1.07
CA TRP A 65 12.16 -12.12 -1.12
C TRP A 65 12.62 -11.65 0.27
N GLU A 66 11.78 -11.80 1.30
CA GLU A 66 12.15 -11.52 2.68
C GLU A 66 13.26 -12.44 3.20
N SER A 67 13.39 -13.64 2.61
CA SER A 67 14.46 -14.60 2.89
C SER A 67 15.74 -14.38 2.07
N GLY A 68 15.76 -13.37 1.18
CA GLY A 68 16.93 -12.97 0.39
C GLY A 68 16.93 -13.43 -1.05
N GLU A 69 15.85 -14.03 -1.57
CA GLU A 69 15.74 -14.26 -3.01
C GLU A 69 15.71 -12.93 -3.79
N PRO A 70 16.27 -12.88 -5.01
CA PRO A 70 16.30 -11.65 -5.79
C PRO A 70 14.89 -11.25 -6.26
N GLN A 71 14.60 -9.97 -6.16
CA GLN A 71 13.40 -9.37 -6.72
C GLN A 71 13.60 -9.07 -8.23
N PRO A 72 12.49 -8.89 -8.99
CA PRO A 72 12.56 -8.35 -10.35
C PRO A 72 13.32 -7.02 -10.38
N HIS A 73 14.02 -6.74 -11.48
CA HIS A 73 14.74 -5.49 -11.67
C HIS A 73 13.82 -4.28 -11.46
N ASN A 74 14.31 -3.25 -10.78
CA ASN A 74 13.57 -2.03 -10.42
C ASN A 74 12.38 -2.24 -9.46
N LEU A 75 12.20 -3.41 -8.87
CA LEU A 75 11.15 -3.64 -7.89
C LEU A 75 11.76 -3.76 -6.50
N HIS A 76 11.35 -2.87 -5.56
CA HIS A 76 11.92 -2.75 -4.23
C HIS A 76 10.83 -2.90 -3.16
N TYR A 77 10.70 -4.08 -2.60
CA TYR A 77 9.72 -4.35 -1.53
C TYR A 77 10.17 -3.71 -0.22
N ILE A 78 9.27 -2.92 0.38
CA ILE A 78 9.43 -2.39 1.73
C ILE A 78 8.64 -3.29 2.68
N ARG A 79 9.37 -4.01 3.53
CA ARG A 79 8.80 -4.88 4.53
C ARG A 79 8.03 -4.06 5.58
N ASN A 80 6.96 -4.64 6.12
CA ASN A 80 6.22 -4.02 7.21
C ASN A 80 7.11 -3.71 8.41
N GLY A 81 6.89 -2.54 9.01
CA GLY A 81 7.68 -2.10 10.16
C GLY A 81 9.10 -1.66 9.81
N THR A 82 9.40 -1.46 8.52
CA THR A 82 10.71 -0.95 8.08
C THR A 82 10.57 0.32 7.26
N GLY A 83 11.70 1.01 7.06
CA GLY A 83 11.79 2.19 6.21
C GLY A 83 12.80 2.00 5.08
N ALA A 84 12.63 2.80 4.03
CA ALA A 84 13.54 2.89 2.90
C ALA A 84 13.78 4.34 2.51
N ASP A 85 14.93 4.62 1.91
CA ASP A 85 15.22 5.92 1.32
C ASP A 85 14.79 5.90 -0.14
N VAL A 86 13.86 6.79 -0.49
CA VAL A 86 13.35 6.99 -1.86
C VAL A 86 13.82 8.38 -2.32
N GLY A 87 14.98 8.42 -2.93
CA GLY A 87 15.68 9.68 -3.18
C GLY A 87 16.10 10.35 -1.86
N ASN A 88 15.58 11.55 -1.64
CA ASN A 88 15.80 12.31 -0.39
C ASN A 88 14.67 12.14 0.64
N LEU A 89 13.72 11.26 0.40
CA LEU A 89 12.60 11.01 1.30
C LEU A 89 12.81 9.72 2.09
N ARG A 90 12.50 9.76 3.38
CA ARG A 90 12.42 8.58 4.23
C ARG A 90 10.98 8.05 4.23
N VAL A 91 10.79 6.86 3.71
CA VAL A 91 9.46 6.24 3.53
C VAL A 91 9.34 5.02 4.44
N ALA A 92 8.21 4.88 5.14
CA ALA A 92 7.90 3.70 5.96
C ALA A 92 6.73 2.91 5.38
N GLY A 93 6.71 1.58 5.60
CA GLY A 93 5.69 0.68 5.08
C GLY A 93 4.93 -0.09 6.17
N LEU A 94 3.58 -0.09 6.07
CA LEU A 94 2.68 -0.99 6.81
C LEU A 94 1.60 -1.52 5.87
N GLY A 95 1.96 -2.50 5.07
CA GLY A 95 1.10 -3.10 4.04
C GLY A 95 0.19 -4.20 4.56
N GLY A 96 -0.76 -4.61 3.71
CA GLY A 96 -1.78 -5.60 4.04
C GLY A 96 -3.01 -4.99 4.72
N THR A 97 -3.89 -5.85 5.24
CA THR A 97 -5.16 -5.43 5.85
C THR A 97 -5.17 -5.67 7.37
N PHE A 98 -5.97 -4.88 8.09
CA PHE A 98 -6.23 -5.08 9.50
C PHE A 98 -7.32 -6.13 9.71
N ALA A 99 -7.03 -7.13 10.55
CA ALA A 99 -8.02 -8.09 11.01
C ALA A 99 -7.89 -8.29 12.53
N PRO A 100 -8.89 -7.90 13.34
CA PRO A 100 -8.80 -7.98 14.80
C PRO A 100 -8.37 -9.36 15.32
N LYS A 101 -8.89 -10.43 14.69
CA LYS A 101 -8.56 -11.82 15.05
C LYS A 101 -7.08 -12.16 14.88
N TRP A 102 -6.38 -11.50 13.94
CA TRP A 102 -5.00 -11.80 13.59
C TRP A 102 -4.01 -10.74 14.08
N PHE A 103 -4.52 -9.62 14.60
CA PHE A 103 -3.68 -8.48 14.95
C PHE A 103 -2.70 -8.77 16.09
N ASP A 104 -3.09 -9.57 17.05
CA ASP A 104 -2.26 -9.94 18.22
C ASP A 104 -1.48 -11.27 18.04
N VAL A 105 -1.48 -11.81 16.81
CA VAL A 105 -0.71 -13.00 16.47
C VAL A 105 0.71 -12.56 16.08
N ARG A 106 1.73 -13.37 16.39
CA ARG A 106 3.12 -13.10 15.94
C ARG A 106 3.23 -13.23 14.43
N VAL A 107 4.10 -12.45 13.79
CA VAL A 107 4.34 -12.51 12.34
C VAL A 107 4.61 -13.95 11.89
N GLY A 108 5.49 -14.67 12.58
CA GLY A 108 5.86 -16.05 12.24
C GLY A 108 4.76 -17.11 12.40
N ASP A 109 3.68 -16.78 13.14
CA ASP A 109 2.55 -17.69 13.40
C ASP A 109 1.38 -17.45 12.43
N LEU A 110 1.49 -16.47 11.52
CA LEU A 110 0.48 -16.23 10.49
C LEU A 110 0.41 -17.41 9.53
N LYS A 111 -0.76 -18.03 9.44
CA LYS A 111 -0.98 -19.21 8.61
C LYS A 111 -0.84 -18.86 7.13
N ALA A 112 0.07 -19.59 6.45
CA ALA A 112 0.14 -19.56 4.98
C ALA A 112 -1.14 -20.14 4.37
N GLY A 113 -1.54 -19.60 3.21
CA GLY A 113 -2.59 -20.20 2.38
C GLY A 113 -2.11 -21.51 1.75
N ARG A 114 -3.03 -22.30 1.23
CA ARG A 114 -2.68 -23.54 0.52
C ARG A 114 -2.26 -23.22 -0.92
N PRO A 115 -1.30 -23.93 -1.54
CA PRO A 115 -0.69 -23.54 -2.82
C PRO A 115 -1.60 -23.59 -4.05
N ASP A 116 -2.73 -24.28 -4.03
CA ASP A 116 -3.42 -24.74 -5.26
C ASP A 116 -4.79 -24.13 -5.60
N SER A 117 -5.27 -23.08 -4.97
CA SER A 117 -6.54 -22.47 -5.35
C SER A 117 -6.59 -20.94 -5.30
N GLN A 118 -7.37 -20.33 -6.22
CA GLN A 118 -7.62 -18.87 -6.22
C GLN A 118 -8.40 -18.39 -4.97
N LEU A 119 -9.11 -19.28 -4.29
CA LEU A 119 -9.76 -19.03 -2.99
C LEU A 119 -8.73 -18.83 -1.87
N GLU A 120 -7.53 -19.31 -2.05
CA GLU A 120 -6.45 -19.41 -1.06
C GLU A 120 -5.74 -18.12 -0.75
N LYS A 121 -5.70 -17.15 -1.68
CA LYS A 121 -5.19 -15.81 -1.38
C LYS A 121 -5.97 -15.17 -0.22
N ARG A 122 -7.26 -15.51 -0.05
CA ARG A 122 -8.09 -15.07 1.08
C ARG A 122 -7.81 -15.83 2.36
N ASP A 123 -7.35 -17.08 2.25
CA ASP A 123 -7.02 -17.93 3.40
C ASP A 123 -5.62 -17.69 3.94
N ASP A 124 -4.72 -17.12 3.12
CA ASP A 124 -3.40 -16.73 3.55
C ASP A 124 -3.46 -15.55 4.53
N LYS A 125 -3.08 -15.80 5.79
CA LYS A 125 -3.18 -14.80 6.85
C LYS A 125 -2.03 -13.81 6.85
N ARG A 126 -0.97 -14.06 6.07
CA ARG A 126 0.11 -13.10 5.80
C ARG A 126 -0.36 -11.87 5.01
N ARG A 127 -1.59 -11.91 4.48
CA ARG A 127 -2.27 -10.73 3.90
C ARG A 127 -2.61 -9.64 4.94
N HIS A 128 -2.58 -9.97 6.21
CA HIS A 128 -2.83 -9.02 7.30
C HIS A 128 -1.51 -8.49 7.85
N PHE A 129 -1.56 -7.29 8.41
CA PHE A 129 -0.51 -6.82 9.30
C PHE A 129 -0.86 -7.12 10.75
N VAL A 130 0.17 -7.23 11.58
CA VAL A 130 0.04 -7.55 13.01
C VAL A 130 0.53 -6.41 13.87
N ARG A 131 0.21 -6.46 15.19
CA ARG A 131 0.63 -5.45 16.17
C ARG A 131 2.14 -5.25 16.18
N GLU A 132 2.90 -6.33 16.14
CA GLU A 132 4.36 -6.31 16.11
C GLU A 132 4.91 -5.43 14.97
N GLU A 133 4.34 -5.53 13.75
CA GLU A 133 4.71 -4.73 12.60
C GLU A 133 4.28 -3.25 12.76
N ALA A 134 3.09 -3.01 13.32
CA ALA A 134 2.61 -1.66 13.59
C ALA A 134 3.46 -0.95 14.66
N GLU A 135 3.84 -1.66 15.74
CA GLU A 135 4.73 -1.12 16.77
C GLU A 135 6.14 -0.84 16.23
N ALA A 136 6.66 -1.70 15.35
CA ALA A 136 7.93 -1.45 14.68
C ALA A 136 7.89 -0.17 13.83
N CYS A 137 6.79 0.08 13.10
CA CYS A 137 6.60 1.33 12.36
C CYS A 137 6.72 2.57 13.26
N LYS A 138 6.14 2.53 14.45
CA LYS A 138 6.14 3.66 15.40
C LYS A 138 7.56 4.06 15.86
N GLN A 139 8.55 3.19 15.71
CA GLN A 139 9.94 3.42 16.10
C GLN A 139 10.80 4.02 14.98
N LEU A 140 10.24 4.21 13.78
CA LEU A 140 11.01 4.60 12.59
C LEU A 140 11.23 6.12 12.41
N ALA A 141 10.79 6.96 13.33
CA ALA A 141 10.91 8.43 13.19
C ALA A 141 12.39 8.89 12.98
N PRO A 142 12.62 9.96 12.18
CA PRO A 142 11.66 10.71 11.39
C PRO A 142 11.29 10.03 10.07
N ILE A 143 10.03 10.16 9.65
CA ILE A 143 9.53 9.64 8.39
C ILE A 143 8.82 10.76 7.61
N ASP A 144 9.11 10.89 6.33
CA ASP A 144 8.43 11.83 5.44
C ASP A 144 7.10 11.27 4.96
N ILE A 145 7.08 10.04 4.47
CA ILE A 145 5.88 9.39 3.94
C ILE A 145 5.64 8.05 4.65
N LEU A 146 4.46 7.89 5.24
CA LEU A 146 3.96 6.57 5.64
C LEU A 146 3.08 6.00 4.53
N MET A 147 3.43 4.83 4.03
CA MET A 147 2.60 4.05 3.14
C MET A 147 1.85 2.98 3.93
N THR A 148 0.50 2.95 3.82
CA THR A 148 -0.30 1.83 4.29
C THR A 148 -1.16 1.31 3.16
N HIS A 149 -1.61 0.03 3.21
CA HIS A 149 -2.55 -0.42 2.20
C HIS A 149 -3.98 0.01 2.53
N GLU A 150 -4.41 -0.09 3.78
CA GLU A 150 -5.72 0.38 4.25
C GLU A 150 -5.68 1.82 4.78
N ALA A 151 -6.84 2.47 4.81
CA ALA A 151 -6.99 3.84 5.29
C ALA A 151 -7.10 3.93 6.82
N ALA A 152 -6.67 5.06 7.39
CA ALA A 152 -6.95 5.43 8.77
C ALA A 152 -8.44 5.78 8.98
N ARG A 153 -8.94 5.60 10.19
CA ARG A 153 -10.32 5.89 10.59
C ARG A 153 -10.53 7.39 10.91
N PRO A 154 -11.71 8.00 10.61
CA PRO A 154 -12.80 7.44 9.84
C PRO A 154 -12.53 7.48 8.33
N PHE A 155 -12.84 6.40 7.63
CA PHE A 155 -12.86 6.34 6.17
C PHE A 155 -14.23 5.85 5.71
N ILE A 156 -15.09 6.77 5.32
CA ILE A 156 -16.49 6.47 5.02
C ILE A 156 -16.63 5.94 3.59
N VAL A 157 -17.09 4.71 3.48
CA VAL A 157 -17.48 4.09 2.21
C VAL A 157 -18.99 4.04 2.12
N VAL A 158 -19.51 4.48 0.99
CA VAL A 158 -20.94 4.38 0.64
C VAL A 158 -21.05 3.36 -0.48
N GLU A 159 -21.72 2.25 -0.19
CA GLU A 159 -22.11 1.25 -1.19
C GLU A 159 -23.51 1.60 -1.69
N GLU A 160 -23.66 1.83 -3.00
CA GLU A 160 -24.95 2.08 -3.60
C GLU A 160 -25.84 0.82 -3.55
N PRO A 161 -27.17 0.98 -3.45
CA PRO A 161 -28.09 -0.13 -3.53
C PRO A 161 -27.93 -0.88 -4.86
N SER A 162 -27.99 -2.19 -4.81
CA SER A 162 -28.02 -3.06 -6.00
C SER A 162 -29.12 -4.11 -5.87
N PRO A 163 -29.57 -4.76 -6.96
CA PRO A 163 -30.62 -5.76 -6.89
C PRO A 163 -30.35 -6.82 -5.80
N GLY A 164 -31.27 -6.92 -4.83
CA GLY A 164 -31.15 -7.82 -3.69
C GLY A 164 -30.24 -7.36 -2.54
N ARG A 165 -29.60 -6.17 -2.65
CA ARG A 165 -28.77 -5.60 -1.58
C ARG A 165 -29.16 -4.15 -1.27
N LYS A 166 -29.39 -3.86 0.01
CA LYS A 166 -29.55 -2.47 0.48
C LYS A 166 -28.20 -1.76 0.43
N GLY A 167 -28.19 -0.49 0.02
CA GLY A 167 -27.04 0.36 0.14
C GLY A 167 -26.54 0.43 1.59
N ARG A 168 -25.25 0.58 1.79
CA ARG A 168 -24.63 0.61 3.10
C ARG A 168 -23.63 1.75 3.20
N ARG A 169 -23.72 2.51 4.28
CA ARG A 169 -22.68 3.46 4.69
C ARG A 169 -21.90 2.87 5.86
N MET A 170 -20.60 2.74 5.72
CA MET A 170 -19.75 2.16 6.74
C MET A 170 -18.42 2.90 6.87
N ASP A 171 -17.87 2.91 8.08
CA ASP A 171 -16.49 3.32 8.30
C ASP A 171 -15.58 2.11 8.04
N ALA A 172 -14.85 2.17 6.96
CA ALA A 172 -13.90 1.13 6.55
C ALA A 172 -12.49 1.39 7.11
N GLY A 173 -12.24 2.56 7.71
CA GLY A 173 -10.94 2.93 8.27
C GLY A 173 -10.53 2.09 9.48
N LYS A 174 -9.23 2.04 9.77
CA LYS A 174 -8.64 1.16 10.77
C LYS A 174 -8.00 1.94 11.92
N PRO A 175 -8.46 1.72 13.18
CA PRO A 175 -7.89 2.41 14.34
C PRO A 175 -6.38 2.17 14.52
N ALA A 176 -5.89 0.96 14.19
CA ALA A 176 -4.47 0.64 14.30
C ALA A 176 -3.58 1.54 13.43
N ILE A 177 -4.11 2.04 12.29
CA ILE A 177 -3.38 3.01 11.44
C ILE A 177 -3.40 4.39 12.09
N ASN A 178 -4.49 4.79 12.76
CA ASN A 178 -4.51 6.04 13.53
C ASN A 178 -3.43 6.05 14.61
N ASP A 179 -3.28 4.94 15.33
CA ASP A 179 -2.25 4.82 16.40
C ASP A 179 -0.82 4.99 15.82
N VAL A 180 -0.57 4.44 14.63
CA VAL A 180 0.72 4.63 13.96
C VAL A 180 0.90 6.09 13.53
N LEU A 181 -0.11 6.71 12.91
CA LEU A 181 -0.06 8.11 12.51
C LEU A 181 0.14 9.07 13.68
N ALA A 182 -0.59 8.85 14.79
CA ALA A 182 -0.49 9.69 15.98
C ALA A 182 0.91 9.65 16.62
N THR A 183 1.60 8.51 16.54
CA THR A 183 2.93 8.31 17.12
C THR A 183 4.03 8.77 16.17
N LEU A 184 3.99 8.29 14.91
CA LEU A 184 5.03 8.50 13.91
C LEU A 184 5.02 9.92 13.34
N LYS A 185 3.81 10.51 13.19
CA LYS A 185 3.57 11.86 12.65
C LYS A 185 4.35 12.13 11.35
N PRO A 186 4.16 11.28 10.32
CA PRO A 186 4.80 11.50 9.03
C PRO A 186 4.27 12.81 8.42
N ARG A 187 5.02 13.39 7.47
CA ARG A 187 4.58 14.60 6.77
C ARG A 187 3.44 14.32 5.78
N LEU A 188 3.36 13.08 5.26
CA LEU A 188 2.30 12.63 4.36
C LEU A 188 1.97 11.16 4.62
N HIS A 189 0.70 10.80 4.57
CA HIS A 189 0.23 9.42 4.61
C HIS A 189 -0.46 9.07 3.29
N LEU A 190 -0.07 7.94 2.69
CA LEU A 190 -0.66 7.40 1.47
C LEU A 190 -1.24 6.03 1.72
N CYS A 191 -2.45 5.78 1.21
CA CYS A 191 -3.10 4.47 1.25
C CYS A 191 -3.80 4.12 -0.07
N GLY A 192 -4.28 2.88 -0.21
CA GLY A 192 -5.01 2.36 -1.37
C GLY A 192 -6.25 1.56 -0.95
N HIS A 193 -6.39 0.32 -1.48
CA HIS A 193 -7.38 -0.69 -1.11
C HIS A 193 -8.85 -0.35 -1.43
N HIS A 194 -9.25 0.90 -1.24
CA HIS A 194 -10.64 1.32 -1.39
C HIS A 194 -11.02 1.69 -2.83
N HIS A 195 -10.07 1.64 -3.76
CA HIS A 195 -10.25 1.88 -5.19
C HIS A 195 -10.97 3.20 -5.48
N ARG A 196 -10.62 4.25 -4.73
CA ARG A 196 -11.18 5.60 -4.89
C ARG A 196 -10.19 6.65 -4.40
N PHE A 197 -10.16 7.76 -5.08
CA PHE A 197 -9.40 8.90 -4.60
C PHE A 197 -10.14 9.61 -3.46
N SER A 198 -9.43 9.94 -2.38
CA SER A 198 -9.96 10.70 -1.25
C SER A 198 -8.83 11.37 -0.48
N GLU A 199 -9.05 12.61 -0.09
CA GLU A 199 -8.11 13.41 0.69
C GLU A 199 -8.72 13.77 2.04
N THR A 200 -7.90 13.79 3.07
CA THR A 200 -8.34 14.11 4.43
C THR A 200 -7.14 14.42 5.32
N ILE A 201 -7.42 14.84 6.55
CA ILE A 201 -6.41 14.93 7.61
C ILE A 201 -6.74 13.86 8.65
N ARG A 202 -5.74 13.06 9.06
CA ARG A 202 -5.86 12.06 10.12
C ARG A 202 -4.75 12.23 11.13
N GLU A 203 -5.09 12.32 12.42
CA GLU A 203 -4.12 12.56 13.50
C GLU A 203 -3.20 13.78 13.24
N GLY A 204 -3.72 14.80 12.54
CA GLY A 204 -2.97 15.97 12.11
C GLY A 204 -2.10 15.76 10.86
N VAL A 205 -2.14 14.58 10.24
CA VAL A 205 -1.34 14.21 9.06
C VAL A 205 -2.20 14.29 7.79
N PRO A 206 -1.76 15.00 6.72
CA PRO A 206 -2.37 14.89 5.41
C PRO A 206 -2.39 13.42 4.96
N SER A 207 -3.57 12.91 4.60
CA SER A 207 -3.80 11.50 4.29
C SER A 207 -4.54 11.37 2.97
N VAL A 208 -3.97 10.63 2.02
CA VAL A 208 -4.49 10.47 0.66
C VAL A 208 -4.71 9.00 0.36
N CYS A 209 -5.94 8.65 0.01
CA CYS A 209 -6.26 7.37 -0.58
C CYS A 209 -6.15 7.49 -2.10
N ILE A 210 -5.27 6.70 -2.70
CA ILE A 210 -5.02 6.67 -4.14
C ILE A 210 -5.99 5.68 -4.79
N ASP A 211 -6.56 6.04 -5.94
CA ASP A 211 -7.41 5.14 -6.73
C ASP A 211 -6.54 4.11 -7.49
N ARG A 212 -7.17 3.15 -8.13
CA ARG A 212 -6.50 2.17 -8.99
C ARG A 212 -5.64 2.86 -10.05
N VAL A 213 -4.48 2.29 -10.32
CA VAL A 213 -3.54 2.83 -11.31
C VAL A 213 -4.14 3.10 -12.68
N ASN A 214 -5.15 2.33 -13.10
CA ASN A 214 -5.84 2.54 -14.38
C ASN A 214 -6.89 3.66 -14.38
N ARG A 215 -7.03 4.38 -13.27
CA ARG A 215 -7.88 5.56 -13.16
C ARG A 215 -7.09 6.81 -12.89
N SER A 216 -6.21 6.75 -11.87
CA SER A 216 -5.39 7.91 -11.51
C SER A 216 -4.14 7.53 -10.74
N TYR A 217 -3.20 8.45 -10.68
CA TYR A 217 -1.96 8.36 -9.90
C TYR A 217 -1.58 9.75 -9.40
N LEU A 218 -0.56 9.83 -8.56
CA LEU A 218 -0.07 11.10 -8.02
C LEU A 218 1.34 11.39 -8.52
N LEU A 219 1.63 12.67 -8.70
CA LEU A 219 2.99 13.21 -8.72
C LEU A 219 3.18 14.07 -7.49
N ILE A 220 4.24 13.80 -6.74
CA ILE A 220 4.53 14.40 -5.44
C ILE A 220 5.87 15.14 -5.53
N ASP A 221 5.91 16.42 -5.14
CA ASP A 221 7.16 17.14 -4.95
C ASP A 221 7.86 16.65 -3.69
N ALA A 222 9.10 16.15 -3.83
CA ALA A 222 9.83 15.56 -2.71
C ALA A 222 10.36 16.56 -1.69
N GLY A 223 10.31 17.85 -1.96
CA GLY A 223 10.69 18.90 -1.00
C GLY A 223 9.52 19.31 -0.10
N THR A 224 8.40 19.66 -0.74
CA THR A 224 7.21 20.18 -0.04
C THR A 224 6.23 19.08 0.38
N LEU A 225 6.20 17.96 -0.33
CA LEU A 225 5.19 16.90 -0.33
C LEU A 225 3.82 17.36 -0.87
N ASP A 226 3.78 18.51 -1.55
CA ASP A 226 2.62 18.86 -2.38
C ASP A 226 2.46 17.84 -3.50
N TYR A 227 1.23 17.51 -3.82
CA TYR A 227 0.95 16.52 -4.85
C TYR A 227 -0.16 16.98 -5.80
N ARG A 228 -0.14 16.41 -6.98
CA ARG A 228 -1.22 16.54 -7.95
C ARG A 228 -1.70 15.17 -8.41
N ARG A 229 -3.00 15.00 -8.46
CA ARG A 229 -3.65 13.84 -9.06
C ARG A 229 -3.67 14.00 -10.59
N LEU A 230 -3.35 12.93 -11.27
CA LEU A 230 -3.44 12.81 -12.73
C LEU A 230 -4.31 11.61 -13.09
N ASP A 231 -5.18 11.78 -14.07
CA ASP A 231 -5.98 10.68 -14.61
C ASP A 231 -5.17 9.93 -15.68
N GLN A 232 -5.46 8.62 -15.86
CA GLN A 232 -4.78 7.74 -16.80
C GLN A 232 -5.07 8.07 -18.26
#